data_5e58c39fd46b60532c1aef477a4756b5
#
_entry.id   5e58c39fd46b60532c1aef477a4756b5
#
_cell.length_a   1.000
_cell.length_b   1.000
_cell.length_c   1.000
_cell.angle_alpha   90.00
_cell.angle_beta   90.00
_cell.angle_gamma   90.00
#
_symmetry.space_group_name_H-M   'P 1'
#
loop_
_entity.id
_entity.type
_entity.pdbx_description
1 polymer ?
#
loop_
_entity_poly.entity_id
_entity_poly.type
_entity_poly.pdbx_seq_one_letter_code
_entity_poly.pdbx_strand_id
1 'polypeptide(L)'
;MVDFNSIDFDYLRKNPSLVLDAFRNDGFTLVDESDVQYMREELEKKPNPKLIIAQAGGQNNMLMSDADITIGGGSRGGSKTFSLLMSALYNITDPNFRAIILRKELDDLSDIADTSSQLFEDYGTYNRSKNDMTWNFFRGGWLKFSYHNDDYQSFHDRFQGKQYSYIGIDEITQMSYNKFKYLVTANRNAFHYRNHVFGTCNPDPDSWVAKFIDWWIGEDGFPIRERDSIIRYCFMPSDYVEDVVWGDTKEEVFEKCKHIIMQHWKPQFERYGSPIDLMVKSVCFTEARLEDNVILMSSDPSYLANLVNQSEEQRSRDLDGNWKFKSVGDDIIKMSDMDKFYENPIQTEDKHRYITCDVAFEGGDQCVFMLWIGNHIEDIYTCKKDAKQTVEIATALLDRW
;
A
#
# COMPACT_ATOMS: atom_id res chain seq x y z
N MET A 1 -12.78 19.72 17.14
CA MET A 1 -11.44 20.11 16.66
C MET A 1 -10.75 20.80 17.82
N VAL A 2 -9.78 20.17 18.45
CA VAL A 2 -9.04 20.75 19.59
C VAL A 2 -8.01 21.73 19.01
N ASP A 3 -8.06 22.98 19.46
CA ASP A 3 -7.03 23.97 19.10
C ASP A 3 -5.75 23.65 19.86
N PHE A 4 -4.82 23.00 19.22
CA PHE A 4 -3.54 22.57 19.80
C PHE A 4 -2.64 23.75 20.23
N ASN A 5 -2.88 24.97 19.73
CA ASN A 5 -2.14 26.15 20.14
C ASN A 5 -2.57 26.69 21.53
N SER A 6 -3.68 26.19 22.05
CA SER A 6 -4.21 26.57 23.37
C SER A 6 -3.90 25.56 24.49
N ILE A 7 -3.15 24.49 24.17
CA ILE A 7 -2.87 23.41 25.13
C ILE A 7 -1.71 23.81 26.04
N ASP A 8 -2.01 23.90 27.34
CA ASP A 8 -0.97 24.01 28.37
C ASP A 8 -0.32 22.64 28.63
N PHE A 9 0.80 22.41 27.95
CA PHE A 9 1.56 21.16 28.05
C PHE A 9 2.11 20.91 29.46
N ASP A 10 2.39 21.92 30.26
CA ASP A 10 2.82 21.77 31.67
C ASP A 10 1.66 21.32 32.55
N TYR A 11 0.44 21.75 32.24
CA TYR A 11 -0.76 21.26 32.87
C TYR A 11 -1.06 19.80 32.53
N LEU A 12 -0.89 19.41 31.28
CA LEU A 12 -1.07 18.02 30.84
C LEU A 12 -0.01 17.07 31.44
N ARG A 13 1.25 17.51 31.58
CA ARG A 13 2.29 16.76 32.28
C ARG A 13 1.93 16.45 33.74
N LYS A 14 1.24 17.36 34.38
CA LYS A 14 0.79 17.20 35.79
C LYS A 14 -0.49 16.38 35.90
N ASN A 15 -1.23 16.23 34.82
CA ASN A 15 -2.53 15.55 34.77
C ASN A 15 -2.63 14.59 33.56
N PRO A 16 -1.81 13.54 33.51
CA PRO A 16 -1.75 12.63 32.35
C PRO A 16 -3.08 11.90 32.11
N SER A 17 -3.97 11.77 33.11
CA SER A 17 -5.31 11.22 32.92
C SER A 17 -6.20 12.04 31.99
N LEU A 18 -5.98 13.35 31.86
CA LEU A 18 -6.77 14.22 31.00
C LEU A 18 -6.46 13.99 29.50
N VAL A 19 -5.21 13.65 29.18
CA VAL A 19 -4.82 13.27 27.82
C VAL A 19 -5.54 11.98 27.43
N LEU A 20 -5.57 11.01 28.34
CA LEU A 20 -6.24 9.72 28.14
C LEU A 20 -7.76 9.86 28.05
N ASP A 21 -8.36 10.76 28.83
CA ASP A 21 -9.80 11.03 28.78
C ASP A 21 -10.19 11.77 27.48
N ALA A 22 -9.35 12.63 26.96
CA ALA A 22 -9.55 13.24 25.63
C ALA A 22 -9.50 12.19 24.53
N PHE A 23 -8.52 11.28 24.57
CA PHE A 23 -8.45 10.16 23.61
C PHE A 23 -9.65 9.20 23.74
N ARG A 24 -10.13 8.91 24.94
CA ARG A 24 -11.32 8.07 25.17
C ARG A 24 -12.61 8.70 24.63
N ASN A 25 -12.78 10.01 24.81
CA ASN A 25 -13.99 10.73 24.40
C ASN A 25 -14.09 10.90 22.88
N ASP A 26 -12.96 10.87 22.16
CA ASP A 26 -12.91 10.92 20.68
C ASP A 26 -12.96 9.53 20.01
N GLY A 27 -13.31 8.47 20.75
CA GLY A 27 -13.48 7.12 20.22
C GLY A 27 -12.23 6.25 20.22
N PHE A 28 -11.14 6.70 20.81
CA PHE A 28 -9.94 5.89 21.01
C PHE A 28 -10.06 5.01 22.26
N THR A 29 -10.66 3.84 22.11
CA THR A 29 -10.70 2.79 23.14
C THR A 29 -9.42 1.97 23.10
N LEU A 30 -8.32 2.39 23.70
CA LEU A 30 -7.10 1.59 23.60
C LEU A 30 -6.17 1.60 24.79
N VAL A 31 -6.59 2.07 25.98
CA VAL A 31 -5.69 2.00 27.12
C VAL A 31 -6.46 1.47 28.31
N ASP A 32 -6.15 0.27 28.75
CA ASP A 32 -6.64 -0.21 30.04
C ASP A 32 -5.88 0.47 31.19
N GLU A 33 -6.34 0.28 32.44
CA GLU A 33 -5.68 0.89 33.60
C GLU A 33 -4.21 0.46 33.77
N SER A 34 -3.84 -0.73 33.28
CA SER A 34 -2.47 -1.23 33.34
C SER A 34 -1.55 -0.50 32.37
N ASP A 35 -2.06 -0.08 31.21
CA ASP A 35 -1.34 0.71 30.24
C ASP A 35 -1.09 2.14 30.74
N VAL A 36 -2.12 2.73 31.40
CA VAL A 36 -1.98 4.03 32.04
C VAL A 36 -0.92 4.00 33.16
N GLN A 37 -0.92 2.96 33.95
CA GLN A 37 0.06 2.78 34.99
C GLN A 37 1.47 2.62 34.45
N TYR A 38 1.65 1.80 33.44
CA TYR A 38 2.92 1.62 32.76
C TYR A 38 3.44 2.93 32.15
N MET A 39 2.58 3.66 31.43
CA MET A 39 2.95 4.97 30.87
C MET A 39 3.36 5.96 31.95
N ARG A 40 2.66 5.99 33.09
CA ARG A 40 3.06 6.82 34.24
C ARG A 40 4.43 6.45 34.77
N GLU A 41 4.69 5.16 34.99
CA GLU A 41 5.96 4.66 35.51
C GLU A 41 7.12 4.96 34.53
N GLU A 42 6.90 4.86 33.21
CA GLU A 42 7.91 5.22 32.23
C GLU A 42 8.12 6.74 32.10
N LEU A 43 7.05 7.55 32.25
CA LEU A 43 7.14 9.00 32.28
C LEU A 43 7.88 9.51 33.53
N GLU A 44 7.72 8.85 34.67
CA GLU A 44 8.45 9.17 35.90
C GLU A 44 9.95 8.83 35.79
N LYS A 45 10.32 7.80 35.04
CA LYS A 45 11.72 7.41 34.81
C LYS A 45 12.47 8.36 33.87
N LYS A 46 11.74 9.12 33.02
CA LYS A 46 12.31 9.99 31.98
C LYS A 46 11.94 11.46 32.24
N PRO A 47 12.93 12.32 32.44
CA PRO A 47 12.68 13.75 32.76
C PRO A 47 12.04 14.54 31.60
N ASN A 48 12.09 14.05 30.36
CA ASN A 48 11.49 14.69 29.19
C ASN A 48 10.95 13.62 28.23
N PRO A 49 9.69 13.14 28.39
CA PRO A 49 9.10 12.24 27.40
C PRO A 49 9.00 12.94 26.05
N LYS A 50 9.40 12.24 24.98
CA LYS A 50 9.17 12.73 23.62
C LYS A 50 7.68 12.70 23.35
N LEU A 51 7.10 13.86 23.05
CA LEU A 51 5.73 13.95 22.56
C LEU A 51 5.77 13.84 21.03
N ILE A 52 5.19 12.77 20.48
CA ILE A 52 5.10 12.54 19.06
C ILE A 52 3.72 13.01 18.60
N ILE A 53 3.68 14.07 17.80
CA ILE A 53 2.45 14.68 17.28
C ILE A 53 2.47 14.58 15.76
N ALA A 54 1.38 14.08 15.18
CA ALA A 54 1.18 14.12 13.73
C ALA A 54 1.06 15.57 13.25
N GLN A 55 1.69 15.88 12.12
CA GLN A 55 1.48 17.16 11.45
C GLN A 55 0.05 17.20 10.87
N ALA A 56 -0.56 18.38 10.86
CA ALA A 56 -1.88 18.58 10.26
C ALA A 56 -1.84 18.25 8.74
N GLY A 57 -2.98 17.92 8.18
CA GLY A 57 -3.09 17.51 6.76
C GLY A 57 -2.88 16.02 6.55
N GLY A 58 -2.19 15.65 5.48
CA GLY A 58 -2.07 14.26 5.03
C GLY A 58 -1.57 13.30 6.10
N GLN A 59 -0.57 13.67 6.90
CA GLN A 59 -0.04 12.82 7.97
C GLN A 59 -1.10 12.47 9.02
N ASN A 60 -1.82 13.47 9.54
CA ASN A 60 -2.87 13.24 10.51
C ASN A 60 -4.02 12.41 9.91
N ASN A 61 -4.43 12.72 8.68
CA ASN A 61 -5.52 12.02 8.02
C ASN A 61 -5.19 10.53 7.80
N MET A 62 -3.96 10.20 7.40
CA MET A 62 -3.51 8.82 7.29
C MET A 62 -3.61 8.06 8.61
N LEU A 63 -3.18 8.69 9.71
CA LEU A 63 -3.18 8.07 11.04
C LEU A 63 -4.58 7.91 11.63
N MET A 64 -5.50 8.81 11.27
CA MET A 64 -6.90 8.78 11.73
C MET A 64 -7.80 7.87 10.91
N SER A 65 -7.27 7.25 9.86
CA SER A 65 -8.05 6.35 9.00
C SER A 65 -8.49 5.08 9.74
N ASP A 66 -9.79 4.82 9.75
CA ASP A 66 -10.40 3.60 10.31
C ASP A 66 -10.55 2.47 9.27
N ALA A 67 -10.06 2.64 8.05
CA ALA A 67 -10.14 1.62 7.00
C ALA A 67 -9.27 0.39 7.31
N ASP A 68 -9.66 -0.78 6.83
CA ASP A 68 -8.85 -2.00 6.89
C ASP A 68 -7.53 -1.83 6.12
N ILE A 69 -7.60 -1.08 5.00
CA ILE A 69 -6.48 -0.78 4.12
C ILE A 69 -6.39 0.73 3.94
N THR A 70 -5.27 1.32 4.30
CA THR A 70 -4.98 2.74 4.08
C THR A 70 -3.84 2.87 3.07
N ILE A 71 -4.01 3.70 2.04
CA ILE A 71 -2.97 4.05 1.08
C ILE A 71 -2.64 5.53 1.23
N GLY A 72 -1.43 5.82 1.67
CA GLY A 72 -0.88 7.18 1.74
C GLY A 72 -0.04 7.46 0.50
N GLY A 73 -0.57 8.22 -0.44
CA GLY A 73 0.10 8.51 -1.70
C GLY A 73 0.24 10.00 -1.97
N GLY A 74 1.24 10.40 -2.76
CA GLY A 74 1.43 11.81 -3.13
C GLY A 74 2.89 12.21 -3.21
N SER A 75 3.17 13.51 -3.08
CA SER A 75 4.49 14.09 -3.32
C SER A 75 5.60 13.53 -2.41
N ARG A 76 6.84 13.60 -2.87
CA ARG A 76 8.02 13.34 -2.03
C ARG A 76 8.09 14.33 -0.88
N GLY A 77 8.60 13.86 0.27
CA GLY A 77 8.70 14.71 1.45
C GLY A 77 7.37 14.90 2.21
N GLY A 78 6.26 14.29 1.77
CA GLY A 78 4.94 14.37 2.43
C GLY A 78 4.81 13.54 3.72
N SER A 79 5.91 13.22 4.42
CA SER A 79 5.94 12.50 5.72
C SER A 79 5.34 11.08 5.72
N LYS A 80 5.19 10.45 4.55
CA LYS A 80 4.51 9.14 4.40
C LYS A 80 5.16 8.02 5.21
N THR A 81 6.47 7.83 5.08
CA THR A 81 7.22 6.80 5.81
C THR A 81 7.16 7.02 7.32
N PHE A 82 7.18 8.29 7.76
CA PHE A 82 7.01 8.61 9.18
C PHE A 82 5.61 8.25 9.68
N SER A 83 4.56 8.51 8.87
CA SER A 83 3.18 8.09 9.17
C SER A 83 3.04 6.58 9.28
N LEU A 84 3.72 5.84 8.39
CA LEU A 84 3.75 4.38 8.40
C LEU A 84 4.32 3.86 9.73
N LEU A 85 5.42 4.45 10.20
CA LEU A 85 6.02 4.10 11.49
C LEU A 85 5.14 4.53 12.67
N MET A 86 4.58 5.75 12.65
CA MET A 86 3.69 6.24 13.72
C MET A 86 2.45 5.36 13.87
N SER A 87 1.89 4.84 12.79
CA SER A 87 0.73 3.95 12.84
C SER A 87 1.00 2.68 13.65
N ALA A 88 2.25 2.21 13.71
CA ALA A 88 2.62 1.08 14.54
C ALA A 88 2.59 1.39 16.04
N LEU A 89 2.73 2.68 16.44
CA LEU A 89 2.75 3.08 17.85
C LEU A 89 1.44 2.76 18.60
N TYR A 90 0.32 2.67 17.90
CA TYR A 90 -0.99 2.42 18.54
C TYR A 90 -1.04 1.15 19.39
N ASN A 91 -0.24 0.14 19.07
CA ASN A 91 -0.33 -1.16 19.74
C ASN A 91 1.00 -1.67 20.30
N ILE A 92 2.07 -0.86 20.34
CA ILE A 92 3.39 -1.32 20.82
C ILE A 92 3.42 -1.69 22.29
N THR A 93 2.48 -1.22 23.08
CA THR A 93 2.36 -1.56 24.50
C THR A 93 1.68 -2.90 24.73
N ASP A 94 1.09 -3.51 23.69
CA ASP A 94 0.45 -4.81 23.83
C ASP A 94 1.46 -5.95 23.64
N PRO A 95 1.53 -6.92 24.57
CA PRO A 95 2.49 -8.03 24.50
C PRO A 95 2.25 -8.97 23.33
N ASN A 96 1.06 -8.97 22.74
CA ASN A 96 0.71 -9.82 21.61
C ASN A 96 0.78 -9.10 20.27
N PHE A 97 1.14 -7.82 20.25
CA PHE A 97 1.30 -7.06 19.01
C PHE A 97 2.36 -7.67 18.11
N ARG A 98 1.99 -7.89 16.86
CA ARG A 98 2.86 -8.46 15.82
C ARG A 98 2.74 -7.60 14.58
N ALA A 99 3.81 -6.90 14.26
CA ALA A 99 3.85 -6.00 13.14
C ALA A 99 4.96 -6.35 12.17
N ILE A 100 4.75 -6.01 10.90
CA ILE A 100 5.79 -6.08 9.87
C ILE A 100 5.71 -4.84 9.00
N ILE A 101 6.88 -4.31 8.63
CA ILE A 101 7.01 -3.27 7.62
C ILE A 101 7.91 -3.82 6.52
N LEU A 102 7.44 -3.68 5.28
CA LEU A 102 8.12 -4.20 4.10
C LEU A 102 8.56 -3.07 3.18
N ARG A 103 9.71 -3.28 2.56
CA ARG A 103 10.20 -2.52 1.42
C ARG A 103 10.66 -3.46 0.31
N LYS A 104 10.95 -2.96 -0.88
CA LYS A 104 11.33 -3.83 -1.99
C LYS A 104 12.61 -4.58 -1.67
N GLU A 105 13.68 -3.86 -1.37
CA GLU A 105 15.02 -4.42 -1.11
C GLU A 105 15.37 -4.40 0.38
N LEU A 106 16.20 -5.34 0.81
CA LEU A 106 16.69 -5.40 2.19
C LEU A 106 17.57 -4.18 2.54
N ASP A 107 18.39 -3.74 1.59
CA ASP A 107 19.32 -2.62 1.81
C ASP A 107 18.57 -1.28 1.95
N ASP A 108 17.41 -1.14 1.33
CA ASP A 108 16.56 0.05 1.44
C ASP A 108 15.93 0.21 2.83
N LEU A 109 15.93 -0.84 3.65
CA LEU A 109 15.36 -0.83 4.99
C LEU A 109 16.20 -0.07 6.02
N SER A 110 17.48 0.23 5.72
CA SER A 110 18.36 0.94 6.64
C SER A 110 17.79 2.28 7.06
N ASP A 111 17.33 3.08 6.11
CA ASP A 111 16.83 4.44 6.36
C ASP A 111 15.53 4.44 7.20
N ILE A 112 14.62 3.51 6.89
CA ILE A 112 13.37 3.39 7.65
C ILE A 112 13.64 2.84 9.07
N ALA A 113 14.62 1.93 9.23
CA ALA A 113 15.03 1.41 10.51
C ALA A 113 15.69 2.51 11.37
N ASP A 114 16.53 3.35 10.78
CA ASP A 114 17.14 4.48 11.50
C ASP A 114 16.10 5.54 11.87
N THR A 115 15.15 5.84 10.98
CA THR A 115 14.02 6.73 11.29
C THR A 115 13.16 6.16 12.42
N SER A 116 12.95 4.84 12.45
CA SER A 116 12.16 4.19 13.51
C SER A 116 12.79 4.34 14.89
N SER A 117 14.12 4.50 14.99
CA SER A 117 14.78 4.74 16.26
C SER A 117 14.34 6.05 16.92
N GLN A 118 13.99 7.06 16.14
CA GLN A 118 13.45 8.33 16.67
C GLN A 118 12.11 8.15 17.38
N LEU A 119 11.34 7.13 16.99
CA LEU A 119 10.00 6.86 17.51
C LEU A 119 10.00 5.78 18.59
N PHE A 120 10.83 4.74 18.44
CA PHE A 120 10.67 3.50 19.19
C PHE A 120 11.75 3.26 20.25
N GLU A 121 12.86 4.03 20.27
CA GLU A 121 13.97 3.81 21.21
C GLU A 121 13.55 3.85 22.69
N ASP A 122 12.48 4.58 23.00
CA ASP A 122 11.92 4.70 24.34
C ASP A 122 11.00 3.55 24.73
N TYR A 123 10.60 2.73 23.78
CA TYR A 123 9.60 1.67 23.98
C TYR A 123 10.14 0.25 23.76
N GLY A 124 11.37 0.11 23.25
CA GLY A 124 11.91 -1.20 22.92
C GLY A 124 13.39 -1.20 22.60
N THR A 125 13.88 -2.35 22.20
CA THR A 125 15.25 -2.56 21.72
C THR A 125 15.25 -3.04 20.28
N TYR A 126 16.13 -2.48 19.46
CA TYR A 126 16.25 -2.84 18.06
C TYR A 126 17.37 -3.85 17.83
N ASN A 127 17.05 -4.99 17.24
CA ASN A 127 18.04 -5.93 16.74
C ASN A 127 18.47 -5.53 15.33
N ARG A 128 19.71 -5.01 15.19
CA ARG A 128 20.27 -4.52 13.92
C ARG A 128 20.85 -5.63 13.02
N SER A 129 20.72 -6.90 13.40
CA SER A 129 21.16 -8.00 12.54
C SER A 129 20.41 -7.98 11.22
N LYS A 130 21.12 -8.03 10.07
CA LYS A 130 20.49 -8.08 8.74
C LYS A 130 19.50 -9.24 8.57
N ASN A 131 19.65 -10.31 9.34
CA ASN A 131 18.77 -11.48 9.29
C ASN A 131 17.54 -11.33 10.20
N ASP A 132 17.52 -10.35 11.11
CA ASP A 132 16.46 -10.18 12.10
C ASP A 132 16.28 -8.71 12.50
N MET A 133 15.99 -7.86 11.54
CA MET A 133 15.75 -6.43 11.75
C MET A 133 14.45 -6.21 12.53
N THR A 134 14.48 -6.40 13.86
CA THR A 134 13.27 -6.45 14.70
C THR A 134 13.36 -5.52 15.90
N TRP A 135 12.37 -4.70 16.08
CA TRP A 135 12.06 -4.04 17.34
C TRP A 135 11.36 -5.00 18.29
N ASN A 136 11.95 -5.22 19.46
CA ASN A 136 11.32 -5.94 20.55
C ASN A 136 10.89 -4.93 21.59
N PHE A 137 9.58 -4.72 21.73
CA PHE A 137 9.03 -3.77 22.68
C PHE A 137 9.03 -4.32 24.10
N PHE A 138 9.21 -3.45 25.07
CA PHE A 138 9.42 -3.85 26.47
C PHE A 138 8.26 -4.66 27.05
N ARG A 139 7.06 -4.53 26.52
CA ARG A 139 5.89 -5.33 26.95
C ARG A 139 5.69 -6.64 26.17
N GLY A 140 6.55 -6.95 25.21
CA GLY A 140 6.58 -8.23 24.51
C GLY A 140 6.03 -8.20 23.09
N GLY A 141 5.41 -7.12 22.62
CA GLY A 141 5.09 -6.91 21.20
C GLY A 141 6.37 -6.75 20.38
N TRP A 142 6.28 -6.93 19.06
CA TRP A 142 7.40 -6.73 18.18
C TRP A 142 6.99 -6.20 16.81
N LEU A 143 7.92 -5.47 16.16
CA LEU A 143 7.81 -5.01 14.78
C LEU A 143 9.06 -5.43 14.01
N LYS A 144 8.87 -6.16 12.92
CA LYS A 144 9.92 -6.64 12.05
C LYS A 144 9.98 -5.84 10.75
N PHE A 145 11.18 -5.51 10.30
CA PHE A 145 11.42 -5.05 8.94
C PHE A 145 11.74 -6.23 8.03
N SER A 146 11.21 -6.21 6.81
CA SER A 146 11.41 -7.26 5.82
C SER A 146 11.33 -6.69 4.40
N TYR A 147 11.57 -7.52 3.40
CA TYR A 147 11.59 -7.13 2.00
C TYR A 147 10.62 -7.98 1.17
N HIS A 148 10.42 -7.62 -0.09
CA HIS A 148 9.49 -8.33 -0.98
C HIS A 148 10.01 -8.56 -2.41
N ASN A 149 11.33 -8.41 -2.65
CA ASN A 149 11.95 -8.58 -3.98
C ASN A 149 12.09 -10.04 -4.43
N ASP A 150 11.58 -11.01 -3.68
CA ASP A 150 11.61 -12.42 -4.08
C ASP A 150 10.67 -12.70 -5.26
N ASP A 151 10.85 -13.83 -5.92
CA ASP A 151 9.78 -14.41 -6.74
C ASP A 151 8.54 -14.71 -5.88
N TYR A 152 7.38 -14.90 -6.53
CA TYR A 152 6.12 -15.08 -5.80
C TYR A 152 6.12 -16.33 -4.90
N GLN A 153 6.73 -17.43 -5.34
CA GLN A 153 6.74 -18.68 -4.55
C GLN A 153 7.58 -18.53 -3.28
N SER A 154 8.79 -17.98 -3.39
CA SER A 154 9.67 -17.69 -2.25
C SER A 154 9.02 -16.72 -1.27
N PHE A 155 8.35 -15.70 -1.78
CA PHE A 155 7.58 -14.76 -0.98
C PHE A 155 6.44 -15.46 -0.25
N HIS A 156 5.63 -16.26 -0.96
CA HIS A 156 4.55 -17.04 -0.37
C HIS A 156 5.05 -17.94 0.77
N ASP A 157 6.11 -18.71 0.53
CA ASP A 157 6.64 -19.65 1.53
C ASP A 157 7.16 -18.94 2.78
N ARG A 158 7.77 -17.74 2.61
CA ARG A 158 8.25 -16.94 3.73
C ARG A 158 7.13 -16.41 4.63
N PHE A 159 5.99 -16.06 4.06
CA PHE A 159 4.85 -15.51 4.79
C PHE A 159 3.78 -16.54 5.14
N GLN A 160 3.89 -17.77 4.63
CA GLN A 160 2.95 -18.84 4.92
C GLN A 160 2.87 -19.11 6.43
N GLY A 161 1.65 -19.14 6.95
CA GLY A 161 1.38 -19.40 8.38
C GLY A 161 1.71 -18.22 9.32
N LYS A 162 2.21 -17.11 8.81
CA LYS A 162 2.47 -15.91 9.61
C LYS A 162 1.18 -15.12 9.88
N GLN A 163 1.20 -14.35 10.95
CA GLN A 163 0.08 -13.53 11.39
C GLN A 163 0.61 -12.18 11.88
N TYR A 164 0.03 -11.11 11.37
CA TYR A 164 0.40 -9.75 11.73
C TYR A 164 -0.86 -8.92 11.97
N SER A 165 -0.90 -8.20 13.09
CA SER A 165 -1.96 -7.24 13.36
C SER A 165 -1.80 -5.97 12.51
N TYR A 166 -0.55 -5.60 12.23
CA TYR A 166 -0.19 -4.45 11.41
C TYR A 166 0.79 -4.87 10.31
N ILE A 167 0.48 -4.48 9.09
CA ILE A 167 1.34 -4.66 7.93
C ILE A 167 1.55 -3.30 7.28
N GLY A 168 2.77 -2.77 7.37
CA GLY A 168 3.21 -1.59 6.66
C GLY A 168 3.91 -1.98 5.35
N ILE A 169 3.64 -1.28 4.26
CA ILE A 169 4.31 -1.49 2.97
C ILE A 169 4.78 -0.13 2.47
N ASP A 170 6.08 0.13 2.62
CA ASP A 170 6.67 1.36 2.10
C ASP A 170 6.97 1.19 0.60
N GLU A 171 6.65 2.21 -0.20
CA GLU A 171 6.72 2.18 -1.66
C GLU A 171 5.87 1.03 -2.26
N ILE A 172 4.59 0.94 -1.87
CA ILE A 172 3.69 -0.17 -2.26
C ILE A 172 3.53 -0.33 -3.78
N THR A 173 3.76 0.72 -4.57
CA THR A 173 3.76 0.68 -6.04
C THR A 173 4.81 -0.28 -6.61
N GLN A 174 5.88 -0.56 -5.86
CA GLN A 174 6.92 -1.50 -6.26
C GLN A 174 6.58 -2.97 -5.93
N MET A 175 5.51 -3.22 -5.18
CA MET A 175 5.01 -4.57 -4.88
C MET A 175 3.99 -4.99 -5.92
N SER A 176 4.01 -6.25 -6.37
CA SER A 176 2.95 -6.76 -7.24
C SER A 176 1.62 -6.96 -6.50
N TYR A 177 0.49 -6.81 -7.21
CA TYR A 177 -0.84 -6.92 -6.61
C TYR A 177 -1.10 -8.29 -5.97
N ASN A 178 -0.63 -9.39 -6.56
CA ASN A 178 -0.79 -10.73 -6.00
C ASN A 178 -0.05 -10.89 -4.66
N LYS A 179 1.14 -10.30 -4.50
CA LYS A 179 1.85 -10.27 -3.21
C LYS A 179 1.12 -9.45 -2.16
N PHE A 180 0.63 -8.27 -2.55
CA PHE A 180 -0.20 -7.43 -1.68
C PHE A 180 -1.43 -8.20 -1.19
N LYS A 181 -2.19 -8.80 -2.11
CA LYS A 181 -3.39 -9.58 -1.77
C LYS A 181 -3.06 -10.76 -0.85
N TYR A 182 -1.93 -11.44 -1.08
CA TYR A 182 -1.48 -12.51 -0.19
C TYR A 182 -1.18 -11.98 1.22
N LEU A 183 -0.52 -10.82 1.36
CA LEU A 183 -0.28 -10.21 2.68
C LEU A 183 -1.56 -9.84 3.41
N VAL A 184 -2.60 -9.41 2.71
CA VAL A 184 -3.91 -9.15 3.33
C VAL A 184 -4.44 -10.42 4.02
N THR A 185 -4.13 -11.62 3.52
CA THR A 185 -4.52 -12.88 4.20
C THR A 185 -3.72 -13.14 5.48
N ALA A 186 -2.50 -12.62 5.58
CA ALA A 186 -1.66 -12.69 6.78
C ALA A 186 -2.00 -11.60 7.82
N ASN A 187 -2.81 -10.60 7.44
CA ASN A 187 -3.27 -9.54 8.33
C ASN A 187 -4.42 -10.05 9.21
N ARG A 188 -4.05 -10.73 10.28
CA ARG A 188 -4.98 -11.37 11.22
C ARG A 188 -4.35 -11.49 12.60
N ASN A 189 -5.19 -11.54 13.64
CA ASN A 189 -4.78 -11.82 15.01
C ASN A 189 -5.88 -12.55 15.79
N ALA A 190 -5.53 -13.14 16.94
CA ALA A 190 -6.46 -13.81 17.85
C ALA A 190 -6.82 -12.96 19.08
N PHE A 191 -6.43 -11.67 19.12
CA PHE A 191 -6.45 -10.82 20.30
C PHE A 191 -7.41 -9.63 20.18
N HIS A 192 -8.28 -9.64 19.19
CA HIS A 192 -9.31 -8.62 18.93
C HIS A 192 -8.78 -7.21 18.66
N TYR A 193 -7.50 -7.07 18.24
CA TYR A 193 -7.03 -5.79 17.71
C TYR A 193 -7.61 -5.56 16.32
N ARG A 194 -7.69 -4.30 15.96
CA ARG A 194 -7.91 -3.95 14.57
C ARG A 194 -6.75 -4.45 13.70
N ASN A 195 -7.06 -5.25 12.69
CA ASN A 195 -6.11 -5.59 11.64
C ASN A 195 -6.01 -4.40 10.67
N HIS A 196 -4.80 -3.99 10.35
CA HIS A 196 -4.58 -2.83 9.51
C HIS A 196 -3.44 -3.09 8.51
N VAL A 197 -3.68 -2.78 7.24
CA VAL A 197 -2.67 -2.72 6.19
C VAL A 197 -2.49 -1.28 5.79
N PHE A 198 -1.25 -0.77 5.86
CA PHE A 198 -0.93 0.60 5.49
C PHE A 198 0.15 0.61 4.41
N GLY A 199 -0.19 1.08 3.21
CA GLY A 199 0.75 1.27 2.11
C GLY A 199 1.10 2.73 1.92
N THR A 200 2.37 3.04 1.66
CA THR A 200 2.83 4.37 1.28
C THR A 200 3.46 4.34 -0.10
N CYS A 201 3.34 5.40 -0.88
CA CYS A 201 3.97 5.49 -2.20
C CYS A 201 4.03 6.90 -2.76
N ASN A 202 4.90 7.08 -3.75
CA ASN A 202 4.81 8.18 -4.69
C ASN A 202 3.94 7.77 -5.88
N PRO A 203 3.35 8.71 -6.63
CA PRO A 203 2.57 8.40 -7.82
C PRO A 203 3.36 7.58 -8.84
N ASP A 204 2.73 6.53 -9.34
CA ASP A 204 3.22 5.71 -10.43
C ASP A 204 2.04 5.28 -11.30
N PRO A 205 1.85 5.91 -12.48
CA PRO A 205 0.70 5.69 -13.34
C PRO A 205 0.62 4.28 -13.91
N ASP A 206 1.73 3.54 -13.96
CA ASP A 206 1.78 2.19 -14.50
C ASP A 206 1.59 1.11 -13.43
N SER A 207 1.54 1.51 -12.14
CA SER A 207 1.33 0.58 -11.04
C SER A 207 -0.12 0.14 -10.91
N TRP A 208 -0.33 -1.05 -10.34
CA TRP A 208 -1.66 -1.50 -9.94
C TRP A 208 -2.33 -0.55 -8.94
N VAL A 209 -1.54 0.17 -8.14
CA VAL A 209 -2.04 1.12 -7.13
C VAL A 209 -2.80 2.25 -7.81
N ALA A 210 -2.32 2.78 -8.95
CA ALA A 210 -3.02 3.83 -9.68
C ALA A 210 -4.43 3.39 -10.10
N LYS A 211 -4.59 2.14 -10.54
CA LYS A 211 -5.91 1.55 -10.86
C LYS A 211 -6.76 1.33 -9.59
N PHE A 212 -6.13 0.88 -8.51
CA PHE A 212 -6.81 0.59 -7.26
C PHE A 212 -7.40 1.84 -6.59
N ILE A 213 -6.75 2.98 -6.72
CA ILE A 213 -7.18 4.26 -6.15
C ILE A 213 -7.86 5.21 -7.16
N ASP A 214 -8.11 4.77 -8.38
CA ASP A 214 -8.57 5.63 -9.49
C ASP A 214 -9.80 6.48 -9.13
N TRP A 215 -10.72 5.97 -8.30
CA TRP A 215 -11.87 6.74 -7.86
C TRP A 215 -11.50 8.02 -7.09
N TRP A 216 -10.39 8.03 -6.36
CA TRP A 216 -9.92 9.22 -5.63
C TRP A 216 -9.16 10.19 -6.53
N ILE A 217 -8.81 9.78 -7.76
CA ILE A 217 -7.98 10.55 -8.68
C ILE A 217 -8.84 11.13 -9.81
N GLY A 218 -8.68 12.42 -10.07
CA GLY A 218 -9.37 13.11 -11.16
C GLY A 218 -8.81 12.73 -12.54
N GLU A 219 -9.51 13.16 -13.58
CA GLU A 219 -9.06 12.98 -14.97
C GLU A 219 -7.73 13.71 -15.25
N ASP A 220 -7.49 14.79 -14.54
CA ASP A 220 -6.24 15.58 -14.56
C ASP A 220 -5.06 14.89 -13.87
N GLY A 221 -5.30 13.74 -13.23
CA GLY A 221 -4.30 12.95 -12.52
C GLY A 221 -4.05 13.36 -11.07
N PHE A 222 -4.76 14.37 -10.56
CA PHE A 222 -4.62 14.81 -9.18
C PHE A 222 -5.70 14.23 -8.27
N PRO A 223 -5.41 14.07 -6.97
CA PRO A 223 -6.42 13.66 -5.99
C PRO A 223 -7.60 14.65 -5.93
N ILE A 224 -8.82 14.13 -5.95
CA ILE A 224 -10.04 14.89 -5.82
C ILE A 224 -10.23 15.24 -4.34
N ARG A 225 -10.17 16.54 -4.00
CA ARG A 225 -10.19 17.01 -2.60
C ARG A 225 -11.39 16.52 -1.78
N GLU A 226 -12.57 16.49 -2.41
CA GLU A 226 -13.81 16.04 -1.78
C GLU A 226 -13.83 14.53 -1.51
N ARG A 227 -12.93 13.78 -2.14
CA ARG A 227 -12.77 12.34 -1.99
C ARG A 227 -11.57 11.94 -1.13
N ASP A 228 -10.67 12.88 -0.87
CA ASP A 228 -9.49 12.62 -0.02
C ASP A 228 -9.92 12.10 1.35
N SER A 229 -9.29 11.02 1.80
CA SER A 229 -9.58 10.36 3.08
C SER A 229 -11.01 9.80 3.24
N ILE A 230 -11.83 9.78 2.16
CA ILE A 230 -13.13 9.11 2.19
C ILE A 230 -12.94 7.61 2.10
N ILE A 231 -13.59 6.87 2.99
CA ILE A 231 -13.58 5.41 2.99
C ILE A 231 -14.51 4.88 1.91
N ARG A 232 -14.01 3.96 1.10
CA ARG A 232 -14.80 3.12 0.20
C ARG A 232 -14.64 1.65 0.57
N TYR A 233 -15.51 0.84 -0.01
CA TYR A 233 -15.56 -0.58 0.27
C TYR A 233 -15.25 -1.39 -0.97
N CYS A 234 -14.59 -2.54 -0.80
CA CYS A 234 -14.25 -3.41 -1.91
C CYS A 234 -14.32 -4.90 -1.55
N PHE A 235 -14.43 -5.69 -2.60
CA PHE A 235 -14.21 -7.13 -2.58
C PHE A 235 -13.17 -7.49 -3.64
N MET A 236 -12.18 -8.30 -3.29
CA MET A 236 -11.03 -8.67 -4.13
C MET A 236 -11.12 -10.16 -4.53
N PRO A 237 -11.87 -10.53 -5.58
CA PRO A 237 -12.17 -11.91 -5.92
C PRO A 237 -10.97 -12.67 -6.51
N SER A 238 -10.08 -12.01 -7.24
CA SER A 238 -9.00 -12.62 -8.01
C SER A 238 -7.64 -11.95 -7.76
N ASP A 239 -6.59 -12.44 -8.41
CA ASP A 239 -5.24 -11.86 -8.34
C ASP A 239 -5.00 -10.72 -9.35
N TYR A 240 -6.08 -10.22 -9.96
CA TYR A 240 -6.07 -9.07 -10.86
C TYR A 240 -6.78 -7.88 -10.23
N VAL A 241 -6.13 -6.72 -10.28
CA VAL A 241 -6.69 -5.48 -9.69
C VAL A 241 -7.95 -5.01 -10.43
N GLU A 242 -8.05 -5.33 -11.72
CA GLU A 242 -9.20 -5.03 -12.59
C GLU A 242 -10.49 -5.71 -12.13
N ASP A 243 -10.39 -6.83 -11.43
CA ASP A 243 -11.54 -7.60 -10.94
C ASP A 243 -12.07 -7.08 -9.59
N VAL A 244 -11.41 -6.09 -8.99
CA VAL A 244 -11.83 -5.54 -7.70
C VAL A 244 -13.18 -4.84 -7.84
N VAL A 245 -14.15 -5.29 -7.06
CA VAL A 245 -15.50 -4.73 -7.07
C VAL A 245 -15.62 -3.68 -5.99
N TRP A 246 -15.98 -2.47 -6.37
CA TRP A 246 -16.08 -1.30 -5.52
C TRP A 246 -17.51 -0.86 -5.26
N GLY A 247 -17.72 -0.24 -4.08
CA GLY A 247 -18.96 0.44 -3.69
C GLY A 247 -18.72 1.49 -2.61
N ASP A 248 -19.73 2.33 -2.41
CA ASP A 248 -19.70 3.38 -1.38
C ASP A 248 -20.18 2.86 -0.03
N THR A 249 -20.84 1.68 -0.03
CA THR A 249 -21.25 0.95 1.18
C THR A 249 -20.88 -0.53 1.08
N LYS A 250 -20.78 -1.20 2.22
CA LYS A 250 -20.55 -2.65 2.28
C LYS A 250 -21.69 -3.43 1.62
N GLU A 251 -22.92 -2.97 1.79
CA GLU A 251 -24.11 -3.58 1.23
C GLU A 251 -24.08 -3.54 -0.30
N GLU A 252 -23.70 -2.40 -0.88
CA GLU A 252 -23.56 -2.26 -2.33
C GLU A 252 -22.55 -3.26 -2.91
N VAL A 253 -21.38 -3.36 -2.30
CA VAL A 253 -20.33 -4.33 -2.71
C VAL A 253 -20.85 -5.76 -2.58
N PHE A 254 -21.50 -6.07 -1.45
CA PHE A 254 -22.06 -7.40 -1.22
C PHE A 254 -23.08 -7.79 -2.27
N GLU A 255 -24.03 -6.91 -2.61
CA GLU A 255 -25.04 -7.23 -3.62
C GLU A 255 -24.42 -7.47 -5.02
N LYS A 256 -23.39 -6.70 -5.38
CA LYS A 256 -22.62 -6.93 -6.63
C LYS A 256 -21.90 -8.29 -6.65
N CYS A 257 -21.39 -8.74 -5.50
CA CYS A 257 -20.55 -9.94 -5.37
C CYS A 257 -21.26 -11.12 -4.69
N LYS A 258 -22.53 -11.00 -4.36
CA LYS A 258 -23.30 -11.97 -3.57
C LYS A 258 -23.16 -13.39 -4.09
N HIS A 259 -23.21 -13.56 -5.40
CA HIS A 259 -23.10 -14.88 -6.04
C HIS A 259 -21.74 -15.53 -5.78
N ILE A 260 -20.64 -14.77 -5.74
CA ILE A 260 -19.29 -15.27 -5.43
C ILE A 260 -19.16 -15.52 -3.93
N ILE A 261 -19.57 -14.54 -3.12
CA ILE A 261 -19.43 -14.61 -1.66
C ILE A 261 -20.22 -15.81 -1.11
N MET A 262 -21.46 -15.99 -1.55
CA MET A 262 -22.33 -17.06 -1.05
C MET A 262 -21.93 -18.45 -1.49
N GLN A 263 -21.14 -18.61 -2.58
CA GLN A 263 -20.56 -19.90 -2.94
C GLN A 263 -19.58 -20.44 -1.87
N HIS A 264 -18.89 -19.51 -1.18
CA HIS A 264 -17.90 -19.83 -0.15
C HIS A 264 -18.41 -19.66 1.28
N TRP A 265 -19.61 -19.04 1.43
CA TRP A 265 -20.20 -18.84 2.73
C TRP A 265 -20.75 -20.15 3.32
N LYS A 266 -20.52 -20.36 4.60
CA LYS A 266 -21.04 -21.51 5.35
C LYS A 266 -21.80 -21.01 6.57
N PRO A 267 -22.96 -21.65 6.93
CA PRO A 267 -23.78 -21.21 8.07
C PRO A 267 -23.02 -21.08 9.39
N GLN A 268 -22.00 -21.90 9.60
CA GLN A 268 -21.20 -21.82 10.82
C GLN A 268 -20.42 -20.51 10.99
N PHE A 269 -20.27 -19.68 9.93
CA PHE A 269 -19.61 -18.38 10.02
C PHE A 269 -20.53 -17.30 10.57
N GLU A 270 -21.87 -17.47 10.53
CA GLU A 270 -22.86 -16.49 11.01
C GLU A 270 -22.66 -16.10 12.48
N ARG A 271 -22.14 -17.02 13.29
CA ARG A 271 -21.80 -16.75 14.70
C ARG A 271 -20.69 -15.71 14.90
N TYR A 272 -19.92 -15.39 13.88
CA TYR A 272 -18.81 -14.44 13.93
C TYR A 272 -19.13 -13.10 13.27
N GLY A 273 -20.18 -13.03 12.46
CA GLY A 273 -20.61 -11.83 11.75
C GLY A 273 -21.37 -12.16 10.48
N SER A 274 -21.94 -11.14 9.87
CA SER A 274 -22.63 -11.28 8.60
C SER A 274 -21.64 -11.48 7.44
N PRO A 275 -22.07 -12.07 6.29
CA PRO A 275 -21.22 -12.14 5.09
C PRO A 275 -20.70 -10.75 4.66
N ILE A 276 -21.51 -9.72 4.85
CA ILE A 276 -21.17 -8.34 4.52
C ILE A 276 -19.97 -7.86 5.35
N ASP A 277 -20.04 -8.10 6.67
CA ASP A 277 -18.99 -7.62 7.59
C ASP A 277 -17.67 -8.36 7.45
N LEU A 278 -17.73 -9.66 7.14
CA LEU A 278 -16.55 -10.50 7.10
C LEU A 278 -15.83 -10.53 5.74
N MET A 279 -16.56 -10.31 4.65
CA MET A 279 -16.02 -10.50 3.30
C MET A 279 -15.69 -9.18 2.59
N VAL A 280 -16.29 -8.06 2.99
CA VAL A 280 -16.06 -6.76 2.38
C VAL A 280 -15.02 -5.96 3.19
N LYS A 281 -14.02 -5.43 2.50
CA LYS A 281 -12.94 -4.62 3.09
C LYS A 281 -13.20 -3.13 2.89
N SER A 282 -12.81 -2.33 3.89
CA SER A 282 -12.78 -0.88 3.79
C SER A 282 -11.40 -0.40 3.33
N VAL A 283 -11.39 0.59 2.44
CA VAL A 283 -10.18 1.17 1.86
C VAL A 283 -10.27 2.68 1.94
N CYS A 284 -9.16 3.32 2.30
CA CYS A 284 -9.00 4.77 2.33
C CYS A 284 -7.74 5.16 1.55
N PHE A 285 -7.86 6.16 0.69
CA PHE A 285 -6.71 6.84 0.11
C PHE A 285 -6.59 8.23 0.73
N THR A 286 -5.37 8.62 1.11
CA THR A 286 -5.06 9.94 1.66
C THR A 286 -3.90 10.54 0.91
N GLU A 287 -4.09 11.77 0.44
CA GLU A 287 -3.04 12.53 -0.21
C GLU A 287 -1.99 13.03 0.80
N ALA A 288 -0.72 12.82 0.49
CA ALA A 288 0.41 13.35 1.23
C ALA A 288 1.10 14.43 0.40
N ARG A 289 1.11 15.67 0.90
CA ARG A 289 1.70 16.83 0.22
C ARG A 289 2.98 17.27 0.90
N LEU A 290 3.91 17.81 0.10
CA LEU A 290 5.12 18.42 0.64
C LEU A 290 4.79 19.61 1.53
N GLU A 291 3.80 20.42 1.14
CA GLU A 291 3.38 21.63 1.86
C GLU A 291 2.87 21.32 3.27
N ASP A 292 2.28 20.13 3.48
CA ASP A 292 1.80 19.70 4.79
C ASP A 292 2.96 19.30 5.72
N ASN A 293 4.18 19.09 5.19
CA ASN A 293 5.35 18.79 5.99
C ASN A 293 6.08 20.04 6.47
N VAL A 294 5.46 20.71 7.41
CA VAL A 294 5.98 21.98 7.99
C VAL A 294 7.37 21.78 8.59
N ILE A 295 7.64 20.62 9.19
CA ILE A 295 8.94 20.32 9.81
C ILE A 295 10.03 20.31 8.75
N LEU A 296 9.85 19.56 7.65
CA LEU A 296 10.82 19.52 6.55
C LEU A 296 11.00 20.89 5.91
N MET A 297 9.89 21.56 5.58
CA MET A 297 9.94 22.88 4.92
C MET A 297 10.54 23.97 5.81
N SER A 298 10.46 23.84 7.12
CA SER A 298 11.10 24.78 8.05
C SER A 298 12.59 24.48 8.26
N SER A 299 12.98 23.21 8.23
CA SER A 299 14.37 22.78 8.45
C SER A 299 15.23 22.85 7.20
N ASP A 300 14.67 22.50 6.04
CA ASP A 300 15.34 22.52 4.74
C ASP A 300 14.40 23.01 3.62
N PRO A 301 14.13 24.32 3.53
CA PRO A 301 13.31 24.89 2.46
C PRO A 301 13.95 24.72 1.08
N SER A 302 15.29 24.49 1.01
CA SER A 302 15.99 24.27 -0.26
C SER A 302 15.63 22.93 -0.92
N TYR A 303 15.05 21.99 -0.18
CA TYR A 303 14.55 20.72 -0.72
C TYR A 303 13.53 20.93 -1.87
N LEU A 304 12.69 21.98 -1.78
CA LEU A 304 11.78 22.34 -2.86
C LEU A 304 12.51 22.59 -4.18
N ALA A 305 13.65 23.32 -4.14
CA ALA A 305 14.42 23.61 -5.35
C ALA A 305 14.96 22.31 -6.01
N ASN A 306 15.32 21.30 -5.20
CA ASN A 306 15.78 20.02 -5.73
C ASN A 306 14.67 19.27 -6.48
N LEU A 307 13.41 19.37 -6.03
CA LEU A 307 12.26 18.77 -6.73
C LEU A 307 11.88 19.55 -7.99
N VAL A 308 11.89 20.88 -7.93
CA VAL A 308 11.58 21.75 -9.08
C VAL A 308 12.57 21.54 -10.23
N ASN A 309 13.84 21.27 -9.93
CA ASN A 309 14.91 21.08 -10.92
C ASN A 309 14.94 19.66 -11.54
N GLN A 310 14.03 18.78 -11.18
CA GLN A 310 13.89 17.47 -11.83
C GLN A 310 13.34 17.58 -13.26
N SER A 311 13.37 16.49 -14.02
CA SER A 311 12.66 16.38 -15.30
C SER A 311 11.16 16.67 -15.10
N GLU A 312 10.48 17.10 -16.16
CA GLU A 312 9.04 17.41 -16.08
C GLU A 312 8.21 16.25 -15.53
N GLU A 313 8.51 15.03 -15.98
CA GLU A 313 7.87 13.81 -15.50
C GLU A 313 8.13 13.57 -14.01
N GLN A 314 9.40 13.60 -13.60
CA GLN A 314 9.76 13.38 -12.20
C GLN A 314 9.18 14.47 -11.30
N ARG A 315 9.21 15.74 -11.74
CA ARG A 315 8.61 16.85 -10.99
C ARG A 315 7.11 16.67 -10.84
N SER A 316 6.42 16.31 -11.92
CA SER A 316 4.97 16.09 -11.88
C SER A 316 4.58 14.96 -10.90
N ARG A 317 5.38 13.90 -10.82
CA ARG A 317 5.19 12.80 -9.86
C ARG A 317 5.63 13.16 -8.44
N ASP A 318 6.86 13.64 -8.30
CA ASP A 318 7.54 13.78 -7.01
C ASP A 318 7.13 15.06 -6.27
N LEU A 319 6.87 16.15 -6.99
CA LEU A 319 6.43 17.43 -6.40
C LEU A 319 4.92 17.61 -6.48
N ASP A 320 4.36 17.49 -7.68
CA ASP A 320 2.95 17.83 -7.90
C ASP A 320 1.99 16.70 -7.50
N GLY A 321 2.48 15.48 -7.32
CA GLY A 321 1.67 14.34 -6.87
C GLY A 321 0.75 13.76 -7.94
N ASN A 322 1.06 13.94 -9.23
CA ASN A 322 0.23 13.52 -10.35
C ASN A 322 0.31 12.01 -10.61
N TRP A 323 -0.84 11.35 -10.67
CA TRP A 323 -0.98 9.89 -10.86
C TRP A 323 -1.16 9.47 -12.32
N LYS A 324 -1.42 10.40 -13.24
CA LYS A 324 -1.71 10.12 -14.66
C LYS A 324 -0.71 10.76 -15.61
N PHE A 325 0.26 11.53 -15.08
CA PHE A 325 1.25 12.18 -15.93
C PHE A 325 2.16 11.14 -16.58
N LYS A 326 2.19 11.20 -17.91
CA LYS A 326 3.18 10.52 -18.73
C LYS A 326 3.85 11.54 -19.64
N SER A 327 5.18 11.49 -19.68
CA SER A 327 5.94 12.38 -20.58
C SER A 327 5.52 12.16 -22.03
N VAL A 328 5.24 13.24 -22.74
CA VAL A 328 4.82 13.20 -24.15
C VAL A 328 6.02 12.97 -25.09
N GLY A 329 7.24 12.75 -24.56
CA GLY A 329 8.48 12.83 -25.35
C GLY A 329 9.18 11.51 -25.69
N ASP A 330 8.98 10.44 -24.91
CA ASP A 330 9.79 9.23 -25.03
C ASP A 330 9.05 8.02 -25.60
N ASP A 331 7.73 8.04 -25.64
CA ASP A 331 6.96 6.98 -26.28
C ASP A 331 6.96 7.16 -27.79
N ILE A 332 7.60 6.25 -28.51
CA ILE A 332 7.55 6.19 -29.97
C ILE A 332 6.08 6.07 -30.45
N ILE A 333 5.22 5.46 -29.64
CA ILE A 333 3.78 5.32 -29.87
C ILE A 333 3.06 5.71 -28.58
N LYS A 334 2.23 6.76 -28.62
CA LYS A 334 1.43 7.16 -27.46
C LYS A 334 0.37 6.11 -27.14
N MET A 335 0.08 5.89 -25.85
CA MET A 335 -0.97 4.95 -25.42
C MET A 335 -2.34 5.29 -26.05
N SER A 336 -2.66 6.59 -26.17
CA SER A 336 -3.88 7.05 -26.88
C SER A 336 -3.90 6.71 -28.37
N ASP A 337 -2.75 6.52 -28.99
CA ASP A 337 -2.65 6.10 -30.40
C ASP A 337 -2.72 4.57 -30.48
N MET A 338 -2.26 3.85 -29.46
CA MET A 338 -2.48 2.41 -29.32
C MET A 338 -3.97 2.07 -29.14
N ASP A 339 -4.69 2.80 -28.29
CA ASP A 339 -6.13 2.62 -28.12
C ASP A 339 -6.88 2.82 -29.46
N LYS A 340 -6.52 3.89 -30.21
CA LYS A 340 -7.07 4.11 -31.56
C LYS A 340 -6.67 3.04 -32.57
N PHE A 341 -5.48 2.48 -32.40
CA PHE A 341 -5.01 1.37 -33.26
C PHE A 341 -5.90 0.13 -33.10
N TYR A 342 -6.30 -0.20 -31.86
CA TYR A 342 -7.21 -1.31 -31.59
C TYR A 342 -8.66 -1.02 -31.98
N GLU A 343 -9.07 0.25 -32.03
CA GLU A 343 -10.41 0.66 -32.47
C GLU A 343 -10.56 0.71 -34.00
N ASN A 344 -9.45 0.72 -34.75
CA ASN A 344 -9.45 0.77 -36.21
C ASN A 344 -9.29 -0.64 -36.80
N PRO A 345 -10.37 -1.33 -37.22
CA PRO A 345 -10.25 -2.60 -37.87
C PRO A 345 -9.56 -2.41 -39.23
N ILE A 346 -8.33 -2.89 -39.36
CA ILE A 346 -7.62 -2.91 -40.67
C ILE A 346 -8.29 -3.97 -41.49
N GLN A 347 -8.98 -3.57 -42.57
CA GLN A 347 -9.42 -4.50 -43.63
C GLN A 347 -8.21 -4.78 -44.53
N THR A 348 -7.62 -5.97 -44.38
CA THR A 348 -6.57 -6.42 -45.29
C THR A 348 -7.16 -7.35 -46.33
N GLU A 349 -6.82 -7.13 -47.64
CA GLU A 349 -7.09 -8.07 -48.71
C GLU A 349 -6.07 -9.22 -48.71
N ASP A 350 -4.94 -9.04 -48.05
CA ASP A 350 -3.90 -10.06 -47.92
C ASP A 350 -4.34 -11.13 -46.92
N LYS A 351 -4.43 -12.37 -47.37
CA LYS A 351 -4.81 -13.54 -46.59
C LYS A 351 -3.63 -14.43 -46.20
N HIS A 352 -2.42 -13.97 -46.39
CA HIS A 352 -1.25 -14.72 -45.95
C HIS A 352 -1.24 -14.82 -44.42
N ARG A 353 -1.03 -16.05 -43.95
CA ARG A 353 -0.93 -16.35 -42.51
C ARG A 353 0.51 -16.59 -42.13
N TYR A 354 0.97 -15.97 -41.10
CA TYR A 354 2.30 -16.19 -40.54
C TYR A 354 2.32 -15.95 -39.04
N ILE A 355 3.34 -16.51 -38.38
CA ILE A 355 3.58 -16.34 -36.97
C ILE A 355 4.91 -15.61 -36.76
N THR A 356 4.92 -14.55 -35.98
CA THR A 356 6.16 -13.97 -35.46
C THR A 356 6.33 -14.41 -34.01
N CYS A 357 7.58 -14.62 -33.60
CA CYS A 357 7.89 -15.02 -32.25
C CYS A 357 9.03 -14.16 -31.67
N ASP A 358 8.81 -13.58 -30.54
CA ASP A 358 9.85 -13.03 -29.69
C ASP A 358 10.20 -14.08 -28.63
N VAL A 359 11.46 -14.56 -28.67
CA VAL A 359 11.91 -15.68 -27.84
C VAL A 359 12.65 -15.18 -26.61
N ALA A 360 12.09 -15.39 -25.43
CA ALA A 360 12.82 -15.19 -24.18
C ALA A 360 13.86 -16.32 -24.00
N PHE A 361 15.13 -15.95 -23.85
CA PHE A 361 16.23 -16.92 -23.79
C PHE A 361 16.52 -17.40 -22.37
N GLU A 362 16.51 -16.51 -21.39
CA GLU A 362 16.74 -16.81 -19.97
C GLU A 362 16.13 -15.68 -19.11
N GLY A 363 15.61 -16.04 -17.91
CA GLY A 363 15.11 -15.07 -16.94
C GLY A 363 13.58 -15.06 -16.76
N GLY A 364 13.06 -13.91 -16.36
CA GLY A 364 11.62 -13.72 -16.06
C GLY A 364 10.75 -13.42 -17.28
N ASP A 365 11.34 -13.23 -18.45
CA ASP A 365 10.65 -12.82 -19.67
C ASP A 365 9.79 -13.92 -20.25
N GLN A 366 8.81 -13.53 -21.06
CA GLN A 366 7.90 -14.45 -21.75
C GLN A 366 8.20 -14.51 -23.25
N CYS A 367 8.10 -15.73 -23.83
CA CYS A 367 8.01 -15.85 -25.26
C CYS A 367 6.64 -15.35 -25.73
N VAL A 368 6.62 -14.51 -26.76
CA VAL A 368 5.41 -13.94 -27.36
C VAL A 368 5.29 -14.43 -28.77
N PHE A 369 4.18 -15.09 -29.10
CA PHE A 369 3.82 -15.50 -30.46
C PHE A 369 2.67 -14.64 -30.95
N MET A 370 2.82 -13.99 -32.09
CA MET A 370 1.77 -13.21 -32.74
C MET A 370 1.37 -13.89 -34.02
N LEU A 371 0.09 -14.19 -34.15
CA LEU A 371 -0.52 -14.81 -35.34
C LEU A 371 -1.10 -13.72 -36.23
N TRP A 372 -0.68 -13.69 -37.45
CA TRP A 372 -1.01 -12.64 -38.42
C TRP A 372 -1.82 -13.14 -39.58
N ILE A 373 -2.76 -12.33 -40.07
CA ILE A 373 -3.38 -12.44 -41.40
C ILE A 373 -3.07 -11.14 -42.16
N GLY A 374 -2.19 -11.21 -43.14
CA GLY A 374 -1.67 -10.01 -43.78
C GLY A 374 -0.99 -9.09 -42.72
N ASN A 375 -1.48 -7.88 -42.57
CA ASN A 375 -0.97 -6.91 -41.58
C ASN A 375 -1.82 -6.83 -40.30
N HIS A 376 -2.72 -7.79 -40.09
CA HIS A 376 -3.59 -7.84 -38.91
C HIS A 376 -3.13 -8.92 -37.93
N ILE A 377 -3.03 -8.56 -36.65
CA ILE A 377 -2.79 -9.53 -35.56
C ILE A 377 -4.13 -10.17 -35.24
N GLU A 378 -4.26 -11.46 -35.50
CA GLU A 378 -5.47 -12.23 -35.20
C GLU A 378 -5.48 -12.74 -33.76
N ASP A 379 -4.31 -13.14 -33.24
CA ASP A 379 -4.20 -13.67 -31.89
C ASP A 379 -2.77 -13.49 -31.37
N ILE A 380 -2.64 -13.42 -30.02
CA ILE A 380 -1.37 -13.33 -29.32
C ILE A 380 -1.32 -14.45 -28.28
N TYR A 381 -0.29 -15.29 -28.35
CA TYR A 381 -0.03 -16.33 -27.36
C TYR A 381 1.26 -16.06 -26.62
N THR A 382 1.22 -16.10 -25.27
CA THR A 382 2.41 -15.90 -24.43
C THR A 382 2.69 -17.12 -23.57
N CYS A 383 3.96 -17.46 -23.36
CA CYS A 383 4.35 -18.52 -22.47
C CYS A 383 5.75 -18.32 -21.88
N LYS A 384 5.99 -18.90 -20.70
CA LYS A 384 7.33 -19.01 -20.09
C LYS A 384 7.92 -20.38 -20.46
N LYS A 385 8.75 -20.44 -21.50
CA LYS A 385 9.37 -21.66 -21.97
C LYS A 385 10.78 -21.42 -22.50
N ASP A 386 11.63 -22.44 -22.46
CA ASP A 386 12.96 -22.36 -23.05
C ASP A 386 12.94 -22.40 -24.59
N ALA A 387 14.07 -22.09 -25.20
CA ALA A 387 14.20 -21.99 -26.66
C ALA A 387 13.86 -23.31 -27.40
N LYS A 388 14.06 -24.50 -26.78
CA LYS A 388 13.73 -25.79 -27.41
C LYS A 388 12.21 -25.99 -27.47
N GLN A 389 11.51 -25.63 -26.41
CA GLN A 389 10.06 -25.75 -26.35
C GLN A 389 9.36 -24.68 -27.23
N THR A 390 10.04 -23.59 -27.56
CA THR A 390 9.52 -22.54 -28.44
C THR A 390 9.20 -23.08 -29.84
N VAL A 391 10.06 -23.94 -30.42
CA VAL A 391 9.83 -24.55 -31.75
C VAL A 391 8.62 -25.50 -31.70
N GLU A 392 8.48 -26.29 -30.66
CA GLU A 392 7.34 -27.21 -30.48
C GLU A 392 6.02 -26.43 -30.39
N ILE A 393 6.01 -25.31 -29.62
CA ILE A 393 4.84 -24.44 -29.49
C ILE A 393 4.51 -23.76 -30.79
N ALA A 394 5.51 -23.22 -31.54
CA ALA A 394 5.29 -22.59 -32.82
C ALA A 394 4.68 -23.59 -33.84
N THR A 395 5.18 -24.84 -33.86
CA THR A 395 4.65 -25.90 -34.70
C THR A 395 3.20 -26.24 -34.33
N ALA A 396 2.91 -26.39 -33.04
CA ALA A 396 1.56 -26.68 -32.53
C ALA A 396 0.57 -25.54 -32.85
N LEU A 397 1.02 -24.28 -32.80
CA LEU A 397 0.22 -23.10 -33.13
C LEU A 397 -0.05 -23.07 -34.66
N LEU A 398 0.95 -23.38 -35.50
CA LEU A 398 0.78 -23.46 -36.95
C LEU A 398 -0.19 -24.56 -37.35
N ASP A 399 -0.13 -25.74 -36.72
CA ASP A 399 -1.02 -26.87 -37.01
C ASP A 399 -2.47 -26.61 -36.55
N ARG A 400 -2.65 -25.80 -35.50
CA ARG A 400 -3.96 -25.45 -34.96
C ARG A 400 -4.62 -24.30 -35.72
N TRP A 401 -3.84 -23.44 -36.32
CA TRP A 401 -4.28 -22.18 -36.92
C TRP A 401 -4.42 -22.32 -38.45
#